data_4fa642624a946e43a5f020c2e6b49b32
#
_entry.id   4fa642624a946e43a5f020c2e6b49b32
#
_cell.length_a   1.000
_cell.length_b   1.000
_cell.length_c   1.000
_cell.angle_alpha   90.00
_cell.angle_beta   90.00
_cell.angle_gamma   90.00
#
_symmetry.space_group_name_H-M   'P 1'
#
loop_
_entity.id
_entity.type
_entity.pdbx_description
1 polymer ?
#
loop_
_entity_poly.entity_id
_entity_poly.type
_entity_poly.pdbx_seq_one_letter_code
_entity_poly.pdbx_strand_id
1 'polypeptide(L)'
;MVKDGFDGLSMHKLAKAATISPATIYIYFKSREDLILQISITEELKMFDATLEGFDPEMSFDEGLRHQWKNRARYFLKNPKRMHFMEQIRYSRFHGEVLKRANSEFVDKMMQFVHNAIERGELIKLPMEVYWSVAFAPLYQLVKFHINGKGINGKAFQLDETAIDQAVSIVIKGLKPDK
;
A
#
# COMPACT_ATOMS: atom_id res chain seq x y z
N MET A 1 -5.69 -15.97 6.94
CA MET A 1 -6.33 -14.65 6.77
C MET A 1 -6.61 -14.36 5.31
N VAL A 2 -5.64 -14.33 4.41
CA VAL A 2 -5.88 -13.94 2.99
C VAL A 2 -6.92 -14.80 2.28
N LYS A 3 -6.99 -16.12 2.55
CA LYS A 3 -7.97 -17.03 1.92
C LYS A 3 -9.34 -17.01 2.59
N ASP A 4 -9.36 -16.98 3.94
CA ASP A 4 -10.55 -17.28 4.73
C ASP A 4 -11.03 -16.04 5.52
N GLY A 5 -10.48 -14.86 5.22
CA GLY A 5 -10.75 -13.64 5.97
C GLY A 5 -10.25 -13.71 7.43
N PHE A 6 -10.63 -12.70 8.21
CA PHE A 6 -10.27 -12.69 9.63
C PHE A 6 -11.00 -13.77 10.42
N ASP A 7 -12.24 -14.10 10.05
CA ASP A 7 -13.04 -15.11 10.77
C ASP A 7 -12.48 -16.52 10.60
N GLY A 8 -11.77 -16.79 9.53
CA GLY A 8 -11.06 -18.05 9.32
C GLY A 8 -9.82 -18.24 10.19
N LEU A 9 -9.31 -17.18 10.83
CA LEU A 9 -8.15 -17.24 11.71
C LEU A 9 -8.56 -17.73 13.10
N SER A 10 -8.02 -18.87 13.56
CA SER A 10 -8.07 -19.27 14.97
C SER A 10 -6.67 -19.51 15.50
N MET A 11 -6.46 -19.23 16.80
CA MET A 11 -5.17 -19.44 17.47
C MET A 11 -4.76 -20.91 17.42
N HIS A 12 -5.71 -21.84 17.49
CA HIS A 12 -5.46 -23.27 17.33
C HIS A 12 -4.99 -23.67 15.92
N LYS A 13 -5.66 -23.12 14.86
CA LYS A 13 -5.21 -23.37 13.47
C LYS A 13 -3.81 -22.79 13.22
N LEU A 14 -3.53 -21.61 13.79
CA LEU A 14 -2.22 -20.99 13.69
C LEU A 14 -1.14 -21.81 14.41
N ALA A 15 -1.40 -22.25 15.64
CA ALA A 15 -0.49 -23.08 16.41
C ALA A 15 -0.16 -24.39 15.67
N LYS A 16 -1.20 -25.04 15.12
CA LYS A 16 -1.02 -26.25 14.31
C LYS A 16 -0.16 -25.97 13.07
N ALA A 17 -0.40 -24.88 12.35
CA ALA A 17 0.37 -24.51 11.16
C ALA A 17 1.83 -24.15 11.48
N ALA A 18 2.09 -23.57 12.65
CA ALA A 18 3.43 -23.23 13.14
C ALA A 18 4.12 -24.38 13.89
N THR A 19 3.46 -25.51 14.08
CA THR A 19 3.97 -26.67 14.82
C THR A 19 4.38 -26.32 16.27
N ILE A 20 3.56 -25.47 16.91
CA ILE A 20 3.74 -25.04 18.32
C ILE A 20 2.44 -25.23 19.10
N SER A 21 2.51 -25.10 20.44
CA SER A 21 1.30 -25.11 21.27
C SER A 21 0.53 -23.78 21.16
N PRO A 22 -0.80 -23.77 21.30
CA PRO A 22 -1.56 -22.54 21.43
C PRO A 22 -1.09 -21.64 22.57
N ALA A 23 -0.66 -22.23 23.70
CA ALA A 23 -0.10 -21.50 24.83
C ALA A 23 1.14 -20.70 24.46
N THR A 24 1.99 -21.24 23.57
CA THR A 24 3.16 -20.52 23.07
C THR A 24 2.80 -19.24 22.34
N ILE A 25 1.69 -19.25 21.57
CA ILE A 25 1.25 -18.03 20.86
C ILE A 25 0.79 -16.96 21.88
N TYR A 26 0.10 -17.37 22.94
CA TYR A 26 -0.39 -16.45 23.98
C TYR A 26 0.73 -15.84 24.84
N ILE A 27 1.96 -16.36 24.78
CA ILE A 27 3.14 -15.70 25.38
C ILE A 27 3.45 -14.38 24.63
N TYR A 28 3.24 -14.36 23.32
CA TYR A 28 3.60 -13.21 22.46
C TYR A 28 2.41 -12.28 22.14
N PHE A 29 1.20 -12.82 22.11
CA PHE A 29 -0.01 -12.10 21.69
C PHE A 29 -1.12 -12.28 22.71
N LYS A 30 -1.61 -11.19 23.27
CA LYS A 30 -2.63 -11.18 24.31
C LYS A 30 -3.97 -11.79 23.86
N SER A 31 -4.29 -11.65 22.58
CA SER A 31 -5.52 -12.14 21.96
C SER A 31 -5.34 -12.34 20.45
N ARG A 32 -6.36 -12.89 19.80
CA ARG A 32 -6.43 -12.99 18.35
C ARG A 32 -6.42 -11.61 17.68
N GLU A 33 -7.12 -10.66 18.25
CA GLU A 33 -7.17 -9.28 17.80
C GLU A 33 -5.81 -8.59 17.90
N ASP A 34 -5.10 -8.81 19.00
CA ASP A 34 -3.74 -8.30 19.21
C ASP A 34 -2.78 -8.87 18.16
N LEU A 35 -2.85 -10.17 17.88
CA LEU A 35 -2.08 -10.79 16.81
C LEU A 35 -2.36 -10.14 15.44
N ILE A 36 -3.65 -9.96 15.08
CA ILE A 36 -4.04 -9.35 13.82
C ILE A 36 -3.46 -7.93 13.74
N LEU A 37 -3.60 -7.16 14.79
CA LEU A 37 -3.12 -5.78 14.86
C LEU A 37 -1.60 -5.70 14.71
N GLN A 38 -0.84 -6.50 15.45
CA GLN A 38 0.63 -6.49 15.38
C GLN A 38 1.14 -6.92 14.00
N ILE A 39 0.55 -7.95 13.40
CA ILE A 39 0.91 -8.35 12.02
C ILE A 39 0.58 -7.22 11.05
N SER A 40 -0.58 -6.58 11.20
CA SER A 40 -1.01 -5.50 10.29
C SER A 40 -0.07 -4.31 10.35
N ILE A 41 0.33 -3.89 11.54
CA ILE A 41 1.32 -2.80 11.73
C ILE A 41 2.66 -3.19 11.09
N THR A 42 3.13 -4.42 11.34
CA THR A 42 4.40 -4.89 10.78
C THR A 42 4.39 -4.90 9.25
N GLU A 43 3.30 -5.34 8.64
CA GLU A 43 3.19 -5.39 7.18
C GLU A 43 3.01 -3.99 6.57
N GLU A 44 2.32 -3.07 7.26
CA GLU A 44 2.21 -1.66 6.86
C GLU A 44 3.59 -0.98 6.88
N LEU A 45 4.35 -1.14 7.96
CA LEU A 45 5.72 -0.57 8.06
C LEU A 45 6.65 -1.11 6.96
N LYS A 46 6.62 -2.41 6.68
CA LYS A 46 7.41 -2.98 5.57
C LYS A 46 7.04 -2.38 4.20
N MET A 47 5.77 -2.08 3.98
CA MET A 47 5.32 -1.43 2.76
C MET A 47 5.81 0.03 2.72
N PHE A 48 5.74 0.75 3.84
CA PHE A 48 6.25 2.11 3.94
C PHE A 48 7.75 2.18 3.66
N ASP A 49 8.55 1.32 4.30
CA ASP A 49 9.99 1.23 4.06
C ASP A 49 10.31 0.97 2.59
N ALA A 50 9.66 -0.02 2.00
CA ALA A 50 9.84 -0.34 0.58
C ALA A 50 9.42 0.81 -0.35
N THR A 51 8.42 1.59 0.04
CA THR A 51 7.94 2.75 -0.72
C THR A 51 8.91 3.93 -0.62
N LEU A 52 9.56 4.09 0.52
CA LEU A 52 10.56 5.15 0.76
C LEU A 52 11.96 4.82 0.25
N GLU A 53 12.23 3.60 -0.22
CA GLU A 53 13.56 3.22 -0.72
C GLU A 53 14.02 4.18 -1.82
N GLY A 54 15.07 4.98 -1.55
CA GLY A 54 15.62 5.98 -2.46
C GLY A 54 14.70 7.18 -2.76
N PHE A 55 13.61 7.36 -2.02
CA PHE A 55 12.72 8.49 -2.16
C PHE A 55 13.19 9.69 -1.33
N ASP A 56 13.23 10.87 -1.97
CA ASP A 56 13.52 12.14 -1.33
C ASP A 56 12.32 13.10 -1.51
N PRO A 57 11.78 13.69 -0.43
CA PRO A 57 10.71 14.69 -0.52
C PRO A 57 11.07 15.94 -1.35
N GLU A 58 12.35 16.18 -1.59
CA GLU A 58 12.83 17.28 -2.43
C GLU A 58 12.83 16.97 -3.94
N MET A 59 12.54 15.73 -4.35
CA MET A 59 12.33 15.39 -5.77
C MET A 59 11.26 16.26 -6.39
N SER A 60 11.38 16.54 -7.71
CA SER A 60 10.26 17.13 -8.45
C SER A 60 9.01 16.25 -8.37
N PHE A 61 7.83 16.85 -8.55
CA PHE A 61 6.58 16.06 -8.49
C PHE A 61 6.58 14.90 -9.49
N ASP A 62 7.09 15.12 -10.70
CA ASP A 62 7.20 14.10 -11.74
C ASP A 62 8.10 12.94 -11.31
N GLU A 63 9.32 13.25 -10.87
CA GLU A 63 10.29 12.24 -10.43
C GLU A 63 9.80 11.47 -9.20
N GLY A 64 9.34 12.19 -8.18
CA GLY A 64 8.90 11.59 -6.93
C GLY A 64 7.68 10.69 -7.10
N LEU A 65 6.68 11.10 -7.91
CA LEU A 65 5.52 10.26 -8.15
C LEU A 65 5.87 9.00 -8.95
N ARG A 66 6.73 9.10 -9.98
CA ARG A 66 7.23 7.94 -10.73
C ARG A 66 8.02 6.99 -9.82
N HIS A 67 8.87 7.54 -8.96
CA HIS A 67 9.62 6.78 -7.97
C HIS A 67 8.70 5.99 -7.03
N GLN A 68 7.71 6.68 -6.47
CA GLN A 68 6.69 6.08 -5.60
C GLN A 68 5.89 4.97 -6.32
N TRP A 69 5.54 5.16 -7.59
CA TRP A 69 4.83 4.15 -8.36
C TRP A 69 5.68 2.90 -8.60
N LYS A 70 6.95 3.08 -8.99
CA LYS A 70 7.88 1.96 -9.20
C LYS A 70 8.11 1.14 -7.93
N ASN A 71 8.33 1.81 -6.81
CA ASN A 71 8.54 1.15 -5.53
C ASN A 71 7.30 0.37 -5.06
N ARG A 72 6.12 0.97 -5.14
CA ARG A 72 4.84 0.30 -4.80
C ARG A 72 4.55 -0.87 -5.71
N ALA A 73 4.70 -0.70 -7.03
CA ALA A 73 4.51 -1.79 -7.99
C ALA A 73 5.47 -2.94 -7.66
N ARG A 74 6.76 -2.68 -7.53
CA ARG A 74 7.79 -3.67 -7.17
C ARG A 74 7.43 -4.44 -5.90
N TYR A 75 7.02 -3.73 -4.85
CA TYR A 75 6.65 -4.34 -3.59
C TYR A 75 5.47 -5.30 -3.72
N PHE A 76 4.37 -4.89 -4.33
CA PHE A 76 3.17 -5.70 -4.44
C PHE A 76 3.28 -6.82 -5.48
N LEU A 77 4.00 -6.62 -6.57
CA LEU A 77 4.28 -7.67 -7.55
C LEU A 77 5.11 -8.80 -6.93
N LYS A 78 6.08 -8.48 -6.07
CA LYS A 78 6.85 -9.47 -5.30
C LYS A 78 6.04 -10.10 -4.15
N ASN A 79 5.01 -9.42 -3.66
CA ASN A 79 4.25 -9.82 -2.48
C ASN A 79 2.73 -9.80 -2.71
N PRO A 80 2.18 -10.55 -3.68
CA PRO A 80 0.76 -10.42 -4.07
C PRO A 80 -0.22 -10.72 -2.92
N LYS A 81 0.12 -11.64 -2.01
CA LYS A 81 -0.71 -11.93 -0.83
C LYS A 81 -0.81 -10.74 0.13
N ARG A 82 0.20 -9.88 0.18
CA ARG A 82 0.20 -8.68 1.03
C ARG A 82 -0.77 -7.63 0.49
N MET A 83 -0.90 -7.51 -0.81
CA MET A 83 -1.91 -6.63 -1.42
C MET A 83 -3.32 -6.97 -0.94
N HIS A 84 -3.71 -8.24 -1.03
CA HIS A 84 -5.01 -8.70 -0.54
C HIS A 84 -5.17 -8.52 0.98
N PHE A 85 -4.12 -8.79 1.75
CA PHE A 85 -4.14 -8.62 3.20
C PHE A 85 -4.35 -7.15 3.58
N MET A 86 -3.63 -6.23 2.96
CA MET A 86 -3.76 -4.79 3.23
C MET A 86 -5.13 -4.25 2.83
N GLU A 87 -5.74 -4.75 1.75
CA GLU A 87 -7.13 -4.42 1.42
C GLU A 87 -8.11 -4.90 2.47
N GLN A 88 -7.96 -6.13 2.99
CA GLN A 88 -8.79 -6.63 4.09
C GLN A 88 -8.65 -5.75 5.34
N ILE A 89 -7.43 -5.33 5.70
CA ILE A 89 -7.20 -4.43 6.84
C ILE A 89 -7.87 -3.07 6.60
N ARG A 90 -7.74 -2.50 5.41
CA ARG A 90 -8.30 -1.18 5.06
C ARG A 90 -9.81 -1.07 5.32
N TYR A 91 -10.54 -2.14 5.08
CA TYR A 91 -11.99 -2.20 5.29
C TYR A 91 -12.39 -2.86 6.61
N SER A 92 -11.44 -3.12 7.50
CA SER A 92 -11.69 -3.73 8.80
C SER A 92 -11.75 -2.70 9.93
N ARG A 93 -12.28 -3.15 11.08
CA ARG A 93 -12.24 -2.37 12.33
C ARG A 93 -10.83 -2.05 12.83
N PHE A 94 -9.80 -2.74 12.33
CA PHE A 94 -8.42 -2.56 12.74
C PHE A 94 -7.73 -1.37 12.04
N HIS A 95 -8.26 -0.90 10.92
CA HIS A 95 -7.60 0.08 10.06
C HIS A 95 -7.16 1.35 10.79
N GLY A 96 -8.08 1.97 11.56
CA GLY A 96 -7.77 3.20 12.28
C GLY A 96 -6.63 3.04 13.29
N GLU A 97 -6.60 1.91 14.01
CA GLU A 97 -5.55 1.64 14.98
C GLU A 97 -4.21 1.29 14.30
N VAL A 98 -4.24 0.61 13.15
CA VAL A 98 -3.05 0.35 12.34
C VAL A 98 -2.44 1.66 11.86
N LEU A 99 -3.23 2.55 11.26
CA LEU A 99 -2.74 3.87 10.81
C LEU A 99 -2.15 4.68 11.95
N LYS A 100 -2.82 4.73 13.11
CA LYS A 100 -2.35 5.46 14.27
C LYS A 100 -1.00 4.96 14.78
N ARG A 101 -0.78 3.63 14.79
CA ARG A 101 0.46 3.02 15.30
C ARG A 101 1.57 2.92 14.25
N ALA A 102 1.20 2.81 12.98
CA ALA A 102 2.13 2.84 11.87
C ALA A 102 2.44 4.27 11.39
N ASN A 103 1.84 5.30 12.04
CA ASN A 103 2.15 6.70 11.74
C ASN A 103 3.64 6.95 12.00
N SER A 104 4.36 7.20 10.94
CA SER A 104 5.81 7.08 10.89
C SER A 104 6.38 8.17 9.98
N GLU A 105 7.69 8.21 9.91
CA GLU A 105 8.49 8.94 8.94
C GLU A 105 7.91 8.93 7.50
N PHE A 106 7.19 7.86 7.12
CA PHE A 106 6.52 7.77 5.82
C PHE A 106 5.49 8.89 5.62
N VAL A 107 4.60 9.10 6.60
CA VAL A 107 3.55 10.14 6.48
C VAL A 107 4.19 11.51 6.40
N ASP A 108 5.19 11.79 7.25
CA ASP A 108 5.88 13.07 7.27
C ASP A 108 6.57 13.35 5.94
N LYS A 109 7.32 12.39 5.39
CA LYS A 109 7.98 12.52 4.09
C LYS A 109 7.00 12.71 2.93
N MET A 110 5.89 11.98 2.94
CA MET A 110 4.87 12.13 1.90
C MET A 110 4.16 13.48 1.98
N MET A 111 3.86 13.98 3.18
CA MET A 111 3.27 15.30 3.39
C MET A 111 4.24 16.42 2.96
N GLN A 112 5.52 16.30 3.31
CA GLN A 112 6.56 17.23 2.87
C GLN A 112 6.68 17.26 1.33
N PHE A 113 6.72 16.10 0.69
CA PHE A 113 6.77 16.01 -0.78
C PHE A 113 5.58 16.71 -1.45
N VAL A 114 4.37 16.45 -0.96
CA VAL A 114 3.15 17.11 -1.49
C VAL A 114 3.20 18.62 -1.26
N HIS A 115 3.61 19.06 -0.08
CA HIS A 115 3.76 20.49 0.23
C HIS A 115 4.77 21.15 -0.69
N ASN A 116 5.97 20.58 -0.81
CA ASN A 116 7.03 21.11 -1.68
C ASN A 116 6.58 21.20 -3.14
N ALA A 117 5.87 20.19 -3.65
CA ALA A 117 5.36 20.17 -5.02
C ALA A 117 4.30 21.28 -5.26
N ILE A 118 3.43 21.54 -4.28
CA ILE A 118 2.45 22.64 -4.35
C ILE A 118 3.15 24.00 -4.35
N GLU A 119 4.09 24.21 -3.43
CA GLU A 119 4.84 25.47 -3.33
C GLU A 119 5.66 25.77 -4.60
N ARG A 120 6.18 24.75 -5.27
CA ARG A 120 6.89 24.90 -6.54
C ARG A 120 5.96 25.05 -7.75
N GLY A 121 4.63 25.01 -7.56
CA GLY A 121 3.65 25.06 -8.66
C GLY A 121 3.69 23.84 -9.59
N GLU A 122 4.14 22.71 -9.09
CA GLU A 122 4.20 21.43 -9.82
C GLU A 122 2.97 20.56 -9.61
N LEU A 123 2.21 20.82 -8.54
CA LEU A 123 1.02 20.09 -8.13
C LEU A 123 -0.12 21.06 -7.78
N ILE A 124 -1.32 20.80 -8.27
CA ILE A 124 -2.52 21.53 -7.85
C ILE A 124 -2.86 21.21 -6.40
N LYS A 125 -3.33 22.20 -5.64
CA LYS A 125 -3.78 21.98 -4.25
C LYS A 125 -5.12 21.27 -4.24
N LEU A 126 -5.17 20.10 -3.62
CA LEU A 126 -6.36 19.23 -3.51
C LEU A 126 -6.56 18.76 -2.07
N PRO A 127 -7.80 18.39 -1.68
CA PRO A 127 -8.00 17.57 -0.50
C PRO A 127 -7.19 16.29 -0.59
N MET A 128 -6.65 15.82 0.54
CA MET A 128 -5.74 14.65 0.57
C MET A 128 -6.39 13.38 -0.02
N GLU A 129 -7.67 13.17 0.24
CA GLU A 129 -8.44 12.03 -0.28
C GLU A 129 -8.54 12.06 -1.81
N VAL A 130 -8.73 13.25 -2.38
CA VAL A 130 -8.79 13.44 -3.85
C VAL A 130 -7.40 13.21 -4.45
N TYR A 131 -6.38 13.85 -3.87
CA TYR A 131 -4.98 13.63 -4.30
C TYR A 131 -4.63 12.13 -4.28
N TRP A 132 -4.86 11.46 -3.15
CA TRP A 132 -4.56 10.03 -3.00
C TRP A 132 -5.29 9.17 -4.02
N SER A 133 -6.58 9.44 -4.23
CA SER A 133 -7.41 8.68 -5.16
C SER A 133 -6.94 8.82 -6.61
N VAL A 134 -6.49 10.01 -7.02
CA VAL A 134 -5.97 10.23 -8.37
C VAL A 134 -4.52 9.74 -8.49
N ALA A 135 -3.68 10.05 -7.51
CA ALA A 135 -2.25 9.77 -7.58
C ALA A 135 -1.92 8.27 -7.48
N PHE A 136 -2.67 7.47 -6.72
CA PHE A 136 -2.27 6.09 -6.39
C PHE A 136 -3.31 5.01 -6.71
N ALA A 137 -4.61 5.29 -6.68
CA ALA A 137 -5.62 4.26 -6.95
C ALA A 137 -5.48 3.62 -8.34
N PRO A 138 -5.11 4.35 -9.41
CA PRO A 138 -4.90 3.74 -10.73
C PRO A 138 -3.78 2.69 -10.70
N LEU A 139 -2.67 2.94 -10.01
CA LEU A 139 -1.59 1.96 -9.84
C LEU A 139 -2.09 0.69 -9.15
N TYR A 140 -2.80 0.85 -8.03
CA TYR A 140 -3.30 -0.31 -7.29
C TYR A 140 -4.28 -1.14 -8.11
N GLN A 141 -5.07 -0.50 -8.98
CA GLN A 141 -5.95 -1.22 -9.89
C GLN A 141 -5.17 -2.02 -10.94
N LEU A 142 -4.11 -1.45 -11.52
CA LEU A 142 -3.23 -2.15 -12.46
C LEU A 142 -2.52 -3.34 -11.79
N VAL A 143 -2.02 -3.15 -10.57
CA VAL A 143 -1.41 -4.23 -9.78
C VAL A 143 -2.41 -5.36 -9.52
N LYS A 144 -3.67 -5.04 -9.19
CA LYS A 144 -4.73 -6.05 -9.01
C LYS A 144 -5.02 -6.84 -10.29
N PHE A 145 -5.08 -6.19 -11.44
CA PHE A 145 -5.24 -6.89 -12.71
C PHE A 145 -4.08 -7.86 -12.97
N HIS A 146 -2.85 -7.44 -12.70
CA HIS A 146 -1.68 -8.31 -12.82
C HIS A 146 -1.75 -9.51 -11.88
N ILE A 147 -2.04 -9.29 -10.60
CA ILE A 147 -2.12 -10.36 -9.59
C ILE A 147 -3.22 -11.36 -9.94
N ASN A 148 -4.34 -10.89 -10.48
CA ASN A 148 -5.44 -11.74 -10.93
C ASN A 148 -5.19 -12.40 -12.31
N GLY A 149 -4.13 -11.98 -13.02
CA GLY A 149 -3.79 -12.47 -14.35
C GLY A 149 -4.75 -12.06 -15.46
N LYS A 150 -5.77 -11.24 -15.16
CA LYS A 150 -6.83 -10.84 -16.11
C LYS A 150 -7.15 -9.35 -15.97
N GLY A 151 -7.27 -8.70 -17.12
CA GLY A 151 -7.76 -7.32 -17.23
C GLY A 151 -9.29 -7.22 -17.19
N ILE A 152 -9.82 -6.00 -17.36
CA ILE A 152 -11.23 -5.68 -17.27
C ILE A 152 -12.10 -6.42 -18.32
N ASN A 153 -11.53 -6.76 -19.46
CA ASN A 153 -12.18 -7.50 -20.56
C ASN A 153 -12.02 -9.04 -20.43
N GLY A 154 -11.50 -9.54 -19.30
CA GLY A 154 -11.26 -10.96 -19.08
C GLY A 154 -10.04 -11.52 -19.83
N LYS A 155 -9.33 -10.73 -20.66
CA LYS A 155 -8.12 -11.14 -21.32
C LYS A 155 -6.93 -11.16 -20.36
N ALA A 156 -5.92 -11.95 -20.67
CA ALA A 156 -4.68 -11.98 -19.90
C ALA A 156 -4.08 -10.57 -19.80
N PHE A 157 -3.63 -10.21 -18.59
CA PHE A 157 -2.99 -8.93 -18.31
C PHE A 157 -1.75 -9.14 -17.44
N GLN A 158 -0.66 -8.52 -17.87
CA GLN A 158 0.58 -8.41 -17.10
C GLN A 158 0.97 -6.93 -17.04
N LEU A 159 1.27 -6.45 -15.86
CA LEU A 159 1.75 -5.10 -15.64
C LEU A 159 3.24 -5.06 -15.92
N ASP A 160 3.63 -4.29 -16.92
CA ASP A 160 5.01 -4.01 -17.30
C ASP A 160 5.38 -2.54 -17.04
N GLU A 161 6.64 -2.19 -17.25
CA GLU A 161 7.13 -0.83 -17.06
C GLU A 161 6.45 0.15 -18.02
N THR A 162 6.13 -0.26 -19.24
CA THR A 162 5.46 0.59 -20.24
C THR A 162 4.07 0.99 -19.76
N ALA A 163 3.28 0.04 -19.25
CA ALA A 163 1.94 0.33 -18.72
C ALA A 163 2.02 1.23 -17.47
N ILE A 164 3.02 1.02 -16.61
CA ILE A 164 3.26 1.90 -15.43
C ILE A 164 3.59 3.32 -15.90
N ASP A 165 4.51 3.48 -16.84
CA ASP A 165 4.95 4.80 -17.32
C ASP A 165 3.85 5.55 -18.07
N GLN A 166 3.03 4.86 -18.86
CA GLN A 166 1.86 5.44 -19.51
C GLN A 166 0.84 5.94 -18.49
N ALA A 167 0.49 5.10 -17.51
CA ALA A 167 -0.53 5.45 -16.53
C ALA A 167 -0.06 6.59 -15.60
N VAL A 168 1.17 6.54 -15.09
CA VAL A 168 1.69 7.61 -14.22
C VAL A 168 1.84 8.93 -14.98
N SER A 169 2.18 8.90 -16.27
CA SER A 169 2.27 10.12 -17.10
C SER A 169 0.91 10.80 -17.25
N ILE A 170 -0.17 10.04 -17.41
CA ILE A 170 -1.54 10.58 -17.44
C ILE A 170 -1.92 11.18 -16.10
N VAL A 171 -1.61 10.48 -15.00
CA VAL A 171 -1.87 10.98 -13.64
C VAL A 171 -1.12 12.29 -13.36
N ILE A 172 0.17 12.32 -13.67
CA ILE A 172 0.99 13.54 -13.50
C ILE A 172 0.41 14.69 -14.30
N LYS A 173 0.05 14.47 -15.57
CA LYS A 173 -0.55 15.50 -16.42
C LYS A 173 -1.84 16.05 -15.82
N GLY A 174 -2.70 15.19 -15.26
CA GLY A 174 -3.96 15.60 -14.64
C GLY A 174 -3.82 16.28 -13.27
N LEU A 175 -2.66 16.15 -12.61
CA LEU A 175 -2.38 16.76 -11.31
C LEU A 175 -1.52 18.05 -11.41
N LYS A 176 -0.98 18.36 -12.58
CA LYS A 176 -0.27 19.63 -12.80
C LYS A 176 -1.24 20.79 -12.92
N PRO A 177 -0.85 22.00 -12.43
CA PRO A 177 -1.62 23.21 -12.69
C PRO A 177 -1.80 23.47 -14.19
N ASP A 178 -2.95 24.00 -14.57
CA ASP A 178 -3.16 24.55 -15.91
C ASP A 178 -2.18 25.71 -16.13
N LYS A 179 -1.59 25.76 -17.31
CA LYS A 179 -0.69 26.86 -17.69
C LYS A 179 -1.47 28.11 -17.99
#